data_a985ddde3a9662e6fd8631aef6397aa3
#
_entry.id   a985ddde3a9662e6fd8631aef6397aa3
#
_cell.length_a   1.000
_cell.length_b   1.000
_cell.length_c   1.000
_cell.angle_alpha   90.00
_cell.angle_beta   90.00
_cell.angle_gamma   90.00
#
_symmetry.space_group_name_H-M   'P 1'
#
loop_
_entity.id
_entity.type
_entity.pdbx_description
1 polymer ?
#
loop_
_entity_poly.entity_id
_entity_poly.type
_entity_poly.pdbx_seq_one_letter_code
_entity_poly.pdbx_strand_id
1 'polypeptide(L)'
;MTNLAVVQCVQGLFVDSCKGLLTGLSNLAFKIEGDRGDLMDVPVACIDAGSKDLELIICLQFPVSVLALTYPVQEDITGVDEERLEDWISELSNQLVGRIKNKLLLHNCQVDLGLPTSYFGSDVSHLLSKNGEIMSLYFDVDGETCGFHVSIEVFEDDMLFSLEEYDDNESLDEGELEMF
;
A
#
# COMPACT_ATOMS: atom_id res chain seq x y z
N MET A 1 0.55 0.14 26.05
CA MET A 1 -0.14 0.94 25.00
C MET A 1 -1.34 0.14 24.55
N THR A 2 -2.47 0.72 24.19
CA THR A 2 -3.61 -0.07 23.72
C THR A 2 -3.39 -0.45 22.26
N ASN A 3 -3.64 -1.70 21.87
CA ASN A 3 -3.58 -2.18 20.49
C ASN A 3 -4.35 -1.28 19.52
N LEU A 4 -5.46 -0.69 19.99
CA LEU A 4 -6.27 0.25 19.20
C LEU A 4 -5.48 1.48 18.74
N ALA A 5 -4.62 2.06 19.59
CA ALA A 5 -3.83 3.24 19.21
C ALA A 5 -2.78 2.90 18.14
N VAL A 6 -2.17 1.72 18.22
CA VAL A 6 -1.24 1.22 17.20
C VAL A 6 -1.98 1.02 15.87
N VAL A 7 -3.13 0.34 15.91
CA VAL A 7 -3.96 0.12 14.71
C VAL A 7 -4.34 1.45 14.04
N GLN A 8 -4.81 2.44 14.81
CA GLN A 8 -5.18 3.75 14.27
C GLN A 8 -3.99 4.48 13.64
N CYS A 9 -2.81 4.40 14.26
CA CYS A 9 -1.60 4.98 13.69
C CYS A 9 -1.25 4.29 12.35
N VAL A 10 -1.20 2.96 12.32
CA VAL A 10 -0.91 2.20 11.10
C VAL A 10 -1.93 2.48 10.00
N GLN A 11 -3.22 2.61 10.33
CA GLN A 11 -4.25 3.03 9.38
C GLN A 11 -3.96 4.41 8.78
N GLY A 12 -3.51 5.37 9.59
CA GLY A 12 -3.07 6.69 9.11
C GLY A 12 -1.89 6.57 8.13
N LEU A 13 -0.85 5.81 8.51
CA LEU A 13 0.31 5.56 7.66
C LEU A 13 -0.07 4.88 6.32
N PHE A 14 -1.04 3.97 6.37
CA PHE A 14 -1.56 3.32 5.17
C PHE A 14 -2.24 4.32 4.24
N VAL A 15 -3.16 5.15 4.75
CA VAL A 15 -3.85 6.21 3.96
C VAL A 15 -2.84 7.12 3.27
N ASP A 16 -1.85 7.62 4.00
CA ASP A 16 -0.83 8.52 3.47
C ASP A 16 0.08 7.85 2.46
N SER A 17 0.37 6.57 2.65
CA SER A 17 1.18 5.79 1.72
C SER A 17 0.44 5.51 0.42
N CYS A 18 -0.88 5.24 0.47
CA CYS A 18 -1.74 5.10 -0.72
C CYS A 18 -1.77 6.40 -1.54
N LYS A 19 -2.00 7.55 -0.87
CA LYS A 19 -1.96 8.86 -1.53
C LYS A 19 -0.60 9.15 -2.15
N GLY A 20 0.49 8.87 -1.41
CA GLY A 20 1.85 9.04 -1.89
C GLY A 20 2.20 8.15 -3.09
N LEU A 21 1.69 6.91 -3.12
CA LEU A 21 1.82 6.03 -4.28
C LEU A 21 1.12 6.63 -5.50
N LEU A 22 -0.17 6.96 -5.38
CA LEU A 22 -0.95 7.54 -6.49
C LEU A 22 -0.36 8.85 -7.02
N THR A 23 0.12 9.73 -6.13
CA THR A 23 0.80 10.96 -6.52
C THR A 23 2.08 10.68 -7.32
N GLY A 24 2.79 9.60 -7.01
CA GLY A 24 4.02 9.21 -7.70
C GLY A 24 3.82 8.52 -9.04
N LEU A 25 2.63 7.95 -9.31
CA LEU A 25 2.39 7.13 -10.51
C LEU A 25 2.25 7.94 -11.79
N SER A 26 1.71 9.14 -11.72
CA SER A 26 1.52 10.01 -12.90
C SER A 26 0.89 11.35 -12.51
N ASN A 27 0.71 12.23 -13.48
CA ASN A 27 -0.11 13.43 -13.34
C ASN A 27 -1.63 13.14 -13.34
N LEU A 28 -2.05 11.89 -13.09
CA LEU A 28 -3.46 11.53 -13.02
C LEU A 28 -4.11 12.16 -11.80
N ALA A 29 -5.26 12.76 -12.00
CA ALA A 29 -6.07 13.25 -10.90
C ALA A 29 -6.69 12.05 -10.17
N PHE A 30 -6.66 12.07 -8.85
CA PHE A 30 -7.36 11.09 -8.03
C PHE A 30 -8.13 11.75 -6.91
N LYS A 31 -9.20 11.12 -6.48
CA LYS A 31 -10.00 11.51 -5.32
C LYS A 31 -10.40 10.28 -4.52
N ILE A 32 -10.55 10.44 -3.21
CA ILE A 32 -11.08 9.37 -2.36
C ILE A 32 -12.56 9.18 -2.67
N GLU A 33 -12.96 7.93 -2.90
CA GLU A 33 -14.35 7.53 -3.03
C GLU A 33 -14.83 6.84 -1.76
N GLY A 34 -16.13 7.00 -1.47
CA GLY A 34 -16.77 6.33 -0.32
C GLY A 34 -17.31 4.95 -0.63
N ASP A 35 -17.33 4.54 -1.89
CA ASP A 35 -17.92 3.29 -2.35
C ASP A 35 -16.94 2.47 -3.18
N ARG A 36 -17.14 1.14 -3.14
CA ARG A 36 -16.30 0.15 -3.81
C ARG A 36 -16.26 0.28 -5.34
N GLY A 37 -17.28 0.89 -5.95
CA GLY A 37 -17.43 0.87 -7.40
C GLY A 37 -17.57 -0.56 -7.94
N ASP A 38 -17.33 -0.73 -9.25
CA ASP A 38 -17.37 -2.02 -9.93
C ASP A 38 -15.94 -2.58 -10.11
N LEU A 39 -15.45 -3.30 -9.10
CA LEU A 39 -14.15 -3.97 -9.12
C LEU A 39 -14.31 -5.46 -9.43
N MET A 40 -14.97 -5.76 -10.54
CA MET A 40 -15.21 -7.12 -11.00
C MET A 40 -14.09 -7.58 -11.94
N ASP A 41 -13.44 -8.69 -11.54
CA ASP A 41 -12.43 -9.39 -12.35
C ASP A 41 -11.26 -8.48 -12.80
N VAL A 42 -10.70 -7.78 -11.84
CA VAL A 42 -9.56 -6.88 -12.05
C VAL A 42 -8.25 -7.52 -11.56
N PRO A 43 -7.09 -7.06 -12.04
CA PRO A 43 -5.81 -7.42 -11.46
C PRO A 43 -5.76 -7.10 -9.97
N VAL A 44 -5.30 -8.08 -9.19
CA VAL A 44 -5.12 -8.01 -7.74
C VAL A 44 -3.68 -8.35 -7.41
N ALA A 45 -3.04 -7.61 -6.52
CA ALA A 45 -1.80 -8.03 -5.88
C ALA A 45 -1.95 -7.99 -4.37
N CYS A 46 -1.43 -9.01 -3.69
CA CYS A 46 -1.34 -9.08 -2.25
C CYS A 46 0.09 -9.30 -1.80
N ILE A 47 0.47 -8.62 -0.72
CA ILE A 47 1.76 -8.75 -0.07
C ILE A 47 1.58 -8.69 1.44
N ASP A 48 2.33 -9.51 2.17
CA ASP A 48 2.41 -9.47 3.61
C ASP A 48 3.65 -8.71 4.08
N ALA A 49 3.55 -8.13 5.26
CA ALA A 49 4.68 -7.54 5.98
C ALA A 49 4.50 -7.80 7.47
N GLY A 50 5.52 -8.33 8.13
CA GLY A 50 5.35 -8.75 9.51
C GLY A 50 6.59 -8.64 10.36
N SER A 51 6.35 -8.63 11.67
CA SER A 51 7.32 -8.76 12.75
C SER A 51 6.77 -9.75 13.78
N LYS A 52 7.49 -9.88 14.91
CA LYS A 52 6.95 -10.67 16.04
C LYS A 52 5.70 -10.06 16.68
N ASP A 53 5.49 -8.74 16.55
CA ASP A 53 4.46 -7.98 17.25
C ASP A 53 3.31 -7.50 16.34
N LEU A 54 3.54 -7.42 15.02
CA LEU A 54 2.62 -6.85 14.04
C LEU A 54 2.64 -7.66 12.74
N GLU A 55 1.46 -7.94 12.17
CA GLU A 55 1.29 -8.44 10.82
C GLU A 55 0.39 -7.51 10.01
N LEU A 56 0.79 -7.26 8.79
CA LEU A 56 0.04 -6.51 7.78
C LEU A 56 -0.15 -7.39 6.55
N ILE A 57 -1.38 -7.47 6.06
CA ILE A 57 -1.67 -8.01 4.74
C ILE A 57 -2.25 -6.88 3.90
N ILE A 58 -1.62 -6.57 2.79
CA ILE A 58 -1.97 -5.45 1.93
C ILE A 58 -2.37 -5.98 0.57
N CYS A 59 -3.57 -5.61 0.09
CA CYS A 59 -4.06 -5.99 -1.23
C CYS A 59 -4.41 -4.75 -2.04
N LEU A 60 -4.03 -4.76 -3.32
CA LEU A 60 -4.38 -3.76 -4.33
C LEU A 60 -5.32 -4.39 -5.35
N GLN A 61 -6.35 -3.64 -5.77
CA GLN A 61 -7.24 -3.97 -6.88
C GLN A 61 -7.27 -2.80 -7.85
N PHE A 62 -6.69 -2.98 -9.03
CA PHE A 62 -6.60 -1.90 -10.03
C PHE A 62 -7.19 -2.35 -11.36
N PRO A 63 -8.08 -1.56 -11.98
CA PRO A 63 -8.52 -1.81 -13.35
C PRO A 63 -7.36 -1.87 -14.33
N VAL A 64 -7.49 -2.70 -15.35
CA VAL A 64 -6.50 -2.86 -16.43
C VAL A 64 -6.17 -1.51 -17.09
N SER A 65 -7.19 -0.65 -17.28
CA SER A 65 -7.04 0.71 -17.83
C SER A 65 -6.06 1.56 -17.01
N VAL A 66 -6.18 1.55 -15.67
CA VAL A 66 -5.29 2.31 -14.78
C VAL A 66 -3.88 1.73 -14.79
N LEU A 67 -3.74 0.40 -14.77
CA LEU A 67 -2.43 -0.24 -14.86
C LEU A 67 -1.72 0.10 -16.19
N ALA A 68 -2.44 0.08 -17.30
CA ALA A 68 -1.90 0.45 -18.60
C ALA A 68 -1.47 1.92 -18.67
N LEU A 69 -2.27 2.82 -18.08
CA LEU A 69 -1.94 4.26 -18.03
C LEU A 69 -0.73 4.57 -17.14
N THR A 70 -0.51 3.79 -16.10
CA THR A 70 0.57 3.99 -15.13
C THR A 70 1.81 3.16 -15.43
N TYR A 71 1.77 2.31 -16.45
CA TYR A 71 2.90 1.46 -16.83
C TYR A 71 4.12 2.30 -17.26
N PRO A 72 5.32 2.05 -16.71
CA PRO A 72 6.47 2.96 -16.88
C PRO A 72 7.07 3.00 -18.29
N VAL A 73 6.82 1.97 -19.11
CA VAL A 73 7.35 1.89 -20.48
C VAL A 73 6.25 2.27 -21.47
N GLN A 74 6.33 3.45 -22.05
CA GLN A 74 5.36 3.98 -23.03
C GLN A 74 5.59 3.46 -24.48
N GLU A 75 6.39 2.43 -24.67
CA GLU A 75 6.57 1.83 -25.99
C GLU A 75 5.41 0.88 -26.30
N ASP A 76 4.46 1.36 -27.13
CA ASP A 76 3.30 0.62 -27.64
C ASP A 76 2.38 -0.02 -26.59
N ILE A 77 1.42 0.75 -26.10
CA ILE A 77 0.29 0.29 -25.25
C ILE A 77 -0.44 -0.95 -25.85
N THR A 78 -0.30 -1.19 -27.15
CA THR A 78 -0.89 -2.34 -27.85
C THR A 78 -0.20 -3.69 -27.53
N GLY A 79 0.91 -3.69 -26.80
CA GLY A 79 1.69 -4.88 -26.45
C GLY A 79 1.78 -5.21 -24.97
N VAL A 80 1.00 -4.54 -24.10
CA VAL A 80 0.96 -4.88 -22.67
C VAL A 80 0.02 -6.06 -22.48
N ASP A 81 0.59 -7.25 -22.26
CA ASP A 81 -0.15 -8.48 -21.96
C ASP A 81 -0.51 -8.60 -20.47
N GLU A 82 -1.34 -9.57 -20.13
CA GLU A 82 -1.81 -9.80 -18.75
C GLU A 82 -0.63 -10.06 -17.79
N GLU A 83 0.38 -10.80 -18.20
CA GLU A 83 1.56 -11.10 -17.38
C GLU A 83 2.31 -9.82 -16.96
N ARG A 84 2.48 -8.87 -17.88
CA ARG A 84 3.10 -7.58 -17.58
C ARG A 84 2.25 -6.71 -16.64
N LEU A 85 0.93 -6.79 -16.74
CA LEU A 85 0.03 -6.07 -15.83
C LEU A 85 0.04 -6.68 -14.43
N GLU A 86 0.13 -8.00 -14.32
CA GLU A 86 0.31 -8.70 -13.04
C GLU A 86 1.66 -8.36 -12.40
N ASP A 87 2.73 -8.33 -13.17
CA ASP A 87 4.04 -7.89 -12.70
C ASP A 87 4.00 -6.44 -12.23
N TRP A 88 3.30 -5.57 -12.97
CA TRP A 88 3.20 -4.16 -12.63
C TRP A 88 2.42 -3.92 -11.34
N ILE A 89 1.26 -4.56 -11.15
CA ILE A 89 0.51 -4.43 -9.90
C ILE A 89 1.28 -5.01 -8.71
N SER A 90 2.06 -6.07 -8.93
CA SER A 90 2.97 -6.64 -7.92
C SER A 90 4.06 -5.63 -7.53
N GLU A 91 4.64 -4.93 -8.50
CA GLU A 91 5.60 -3.86 -8.25
C GLU A 91 4.97 -2.68 -7.49
N LEU A 92 3.75 -2.29 -7.83
CA LEU A 92 3.00 -1.27 -7.09
C LEU A 92 2.75 -1.67 -5.64
N SER A 93 2.45 -2.95 -5.39
CA SER A 93 2.28 -3.46 -4.02
C SER A 93 3.59 -3.42 -3.23
N ASN A 94 4.73 -3.77 -3.86
CA ASN A 94 6.06 -3.63 -3.26
C ASN A 94 6.37 -2.16 -2.90
N GLN A 95 6.07 -1.22 -3.80
CA GLN A 95 6.29 0.20 -3.56
C GLN A 95 5.41 0.72 -2.41
N LEU A 96 4.15 0.29 -2.33
CA LEU A 96 3.25 0.67 -1.26
C LEU A 96 3.75 0.17 0.09
N VAL A 97 4.04 -1.14 0.19
CA VAL A 97 4.51 -1.72 1.46
C VAL A 97 5.88 -1.16 1.87
N GLY A 98 6.77 -0.87 0.91
CA GLY A 98 8.03 -0.21 1.16
C GLY A 98 7.88 1.17 1.79
N ARG A 99 6.91 1.97 1.32
CA ARG A 99 6.55 3.27 1.92
C ARG A 99 6.05 3.11 3.35
N ILE A 100 5.18 2.12 3.61
CA ILE A 100 4.65 1.83 4.94
C ILE A 100 5.78 1.38 5.87
N LYS A 101 6.64 0.46 5.42
CA LYS A 101 7.81 -0.01 6.16
C LYS A 101 8.71 1.15 6.61
N ASN A 102 9.04 2.06 5.70
CA ASN A 102 9.88 3.21 6.01
C ASN A 102 9.24 4.13 7.08
N LYS A 103 7.92 4.34 7.01
CA LYS A 103 7.19 5.10 8.02
C LYS A 103 7.13 4.36 9.35
N LEU A 104 6.91 3.04 9.36
CA LEU A 104 6.90 2.22 10.58
C LEU A 104 8.24 2.25 11.32
N LEU A 105 9.36 2.36 10.61
CA LEU A 105 10.68 2.52 11.23
C LEU A 105 10.77 3.76 12.12
N LEU A 106 10.09 4.87 11.77
CA LEU A 106 10.02 6.09 12.59
C LEU A 106 9.27 5.85 13.91
N HIS A 107 8.43 4.83 13.95
CA HIS A 107 7.69 4.39 15.13
C HIS A 107 8.37 3.24 15.90
N ASN A 108 9.66 2.98 15.65
CA ASN A 108 10.42 1.84 16.19
C ASN A 108 9.83 0.47 15.83
N CYS A 109 9.08 0.39 14.75
CA CYS A 109 8.48 -0.84 14.26
C CYS A 109 9.19 -1.30 12.98
N GLN A 110 9.99 -2.34 13.08
CA GLN A 110 10.64 -2.95 11.92
C GLN A 110 9.85 -4.17 11.47
N VAL A 111 9.49 -4.21 10.19
CA VAL A 111 8.79 -5.33 9.56
C VAL A 111 9.63 -5.91 8.41
N ASP A 112 9.54 -7.23 8.25
CA ASP A 112 10.06 -7.94 7.09
C ASP A 112 8.95 -8.06 6.04
N LEU A 113 9.34 -7.99 4.76
CA LEU A 113 8.41 -8.04 3.65
C LEU A 113 8.35 -9.44 3.07
N GLY A 114 7.14 -9.92 2.79
CA GLY A 114 6.92 -11.12 2.00
C GLY A 114 7.12 -10.87 0.49
N LEU A 115 6.73 -11.86 -0.29
CA LEU A 115 6.73 -11.75 -1.76
C LEU A 115 5.32 -11.44 -2.24
N PRO A 116 5.14 -10.51 -3.18
CA PRO A 116 3.83 -10.24 -3.74
C PRO A 116 3.32 -11.45 -4.53
N THR A 117 2.02 -11.66 -4.46
CA THR A 117 1.28 -12.60 -5.32
C THR A 117 0.24 -11.82 -6.09
N SER A 118 0.09 -12.12 -7.39
CA SER A 118 -0.90 -11.48 -8.26
C SER A 118 -1.85 -12.49 -8.88
N TYR A 119 -3.06 -12.04 -9.19
CA TYR A 119 -4.09 -12.80 -9.89
C TYR A 119 -5.20 -11.86 -10.37
N PHE A 120 -6.13 -12.36 -11.17
CA PHE A 120 -7.38 -11.66 -11.51
C PHE A 120 -8.49 -12.07 -10.55
N GLY A 121 -9.24 -11.11 -10.01
CA GLY A 121 -10.32 -11.41 -9.07
C GLY A 121 -11.16 -10.20 -8.68
N SER A 122 -12.28 -10.50 -8.02
CA SER A 122 -13.26 -9.49 -7.59
C SER A 122 -13.35 -9.34 -6.08
N ASP A 123 -12.88 -10.33 -5.33
CA ASP A 123 -12.98 -10.36 -3.88
C ASP A 123 -11.63 -10.68 -3.23
N VAL A 124 -11.18 -9.77 -2.39
CA VAL A 124 -9.93 -9.88 -1.62
C VAL A 124 -10.15 -10.25 -0.15
N SER A 125 -11.40 -10.36 0.28
CA SER A 125 -11.74 -10.58 1.70
C SER A 125 -11.16 -11.89 2.25
N HIS A 126 -11.01 -12.90 1.41
CA HIS A 126 -10.44 -14.20 1.79
C HIS A 126 -8.92 -14.18 1.98
N LEU A 127 -8.24 -13.13 1.51
CA LEU A 127 -6.79 -12.94 1.62
C LEU A 127 -6.41 -12.15 2.88
N LEU A 128 -7.34 -11.34 3.38
CA LEU A 128 -7.13 -10.53 4.57
C LEU A 128 -7.26 -11.37 5.84
N SER A 129 -6.47 -11.08 6.87
CA SER A 129 -6.55 -11.78 8.15
C SER A 129 -7.93 -11.64 8.78
N LYS A 130 -8.50 -12.76 9.25
CA LYS A 130 -9.80 -12.75 9.94
C LYS A 130 -9.71 -12.19 11.35
N ASN A 131 -8.52 -12.14 11.93
CA ASN A 131 -8.28 -11.64 13.28
C ASN A 131 -7.83 -10.18 13.29
N GLY A 132 -7.38 -9.67 12.12
CA GLY A 132 -6.91 -8.30 11.98
C GLY A 132 -8.05 -7.28 11.81
N GLU A 133 -7.77 -6.04 12.16
CA GLU A 133 -8.61 -4.90 11.81
C GLU A 133 -8.46 -4.59 10.32
N ILE A 134 -9.56 -4.61 9.59
CA ILE A 134 -9.57 -4.42 8.13
C ILE A 134 -9.95 -2.99 7.81
N MET A 135 -9.16 -2.35 6.95
CA MET A 135 -9.45 -1.06 6.34
C MET A 135 -9.43 -1.19 4.83
N SER A 136 -10.43 -0.60 4.17
CA SER A 136 -10.52 -0.51 2.72
C SER A 136 -10.67 0.94 2.30
N LEU A 137 -9.90 1.33 1.30
CA LEU A 137 -9.95 2.65 0.68
C LEU A 137 -10.18 2.49 -0.81
N TYR A 138 -11.01 3.35 -1.34
CA TYR A 138 -11.30 3.41 -2.77
C TYR A 138 -10.95 4.80 -3.31
N PHE A 139 -10.26 4.81 -4.43
CA PHE A 139 -9.89 6.04 -5.12
C PHE A 139 -10.42 6.00 -6.55
N ASP A 140 -11.07 7.07 -6.97
CA ASP A 140 -11.29 7.32 -8.37
C ASP A 140 -9.98 7.82 -8.98
N VAL A 141 -9.50 7.13 -9.99
CA VAL A 141 -8.30 7.48 -10.76
C VAL A 141 -8.70 7.56 -12.22
N ASP A 142 -8.81 8.77 -12.75
CA ASP A 142 -9.24 9.03 -14.13
C ASP A 142 -10.61 8.42 -14.49
N GLY A 143 -11.54 8.40 -13.52
CA GLY A 143 -12.89 7.86 -13.69
C GLY A 143 -13.02 6.36 -13.41
N GLU A 144 -11.94 5.70 -13.03
CA GLU A 144 -11.90 4.28 -12.68
C GLU A 144 -11.64 4.08 -11.18
N THR A 145 -12.35 3.16 -10.55
CA THR A 145 -12.15 2.88 -9.11
C THR A 145 -10.96 1.96 -8.89
N CYS A 146 -10.03 2.39 -8.03
CA CYS A 146 -8.93 1.58 -7.51
C CYS A 146 -9.16 1.24 -6.05
N GLY A 147 -8.99 -0.03 -5.67
CA GLY A 147 -9.12 -0.53 -4.31
C GLY A 147 -7.78 -0.74 -3.62
N PHE A 148 -7.70 -0.30 -2.36
CA PHE A 148 -6.57 -0.52 -1.46
C PHE A 148 -7.10 -1.10 -0.16
N HIS A 149 -6.55 -2.23 0.26
CA HIS A 149 -7.02 -2.95 1.44
C HIS A 149 -5.85 -3.28 2.34
N VAL A 150 -6.04 -3.16 3.63
CA VAL A 150 -5.09 -3.61 4.63
C VAL A 150 -5.80 -4.34 5.75
N SER A 151 -5.23 -5.45 6.19
CA SER A 151 -5.54 -6.11 7.46
C SER A 151 -4.38 -5.88 8.41
N ILE A 152 -4.67 -5.45 9.63
CA ILE A 152 -3.69 -5.09 10.65
C ILE A 152 -3.94 -5.98 11.86
N GLU A 153 -3.00 -6.87 12.19
CA GLU A 153 -3.07 -7.72 13.36
C GLU A 153 -1.91 -7.40 14.31
N VAL A 154 -2.22 -7.01 15.55
CA VAL A 154 -1.24 -6.71 16.60
C VAL A 154 -1.26 -7.86 17.60
N PHE A 155 -0.12 -8.56 17.78
CA PHE A 155 -0.04 -9.79 18.54
C PHE A 155 0.22 -9.55 20.04
N GLU A 156 0.93 -8.49 20.41
CA GLU A 156 1.32 -8.22 21.79
C GLU A 156 0.90 -6.84 22.27
N ASP A 157 0.37 -6.78 23.51
CA ASP A 157 -0.06 -5.53 24.16
C ASP A 157 1.12 -4.62 24.56
N ASP A 158 2.33 -5.20 24.71
CA ASP A 158 3.54 -4.51 25.16
C ASP A 158 4.49 -4.12 24.01
N MET A 159 3.97 -4.03 22.79
CA MET A 159 4.75 -3.60 21.63
C MET A 159 5.41 -2.24 21.88
N LEU A 160 6.72 -2.16 21.62
CA LEU A 160 7.49 -0.91 21.66
C LEU A 160 7.22 -0.09 20.40
N PHE A 161 6.08 0.57 20.39
CA PHE A 161 5.65 1.43 19.27
C PHE A 161 5.62 2.88 19.74
N SER A 162 6.38 3.76 19.08
CA SER A 162 6.35 5.20 19.39
C SER A 162 5.16 5.84 18.69
N LEU A 163 4.27 6.48 19.48
CA LEU A 163 3.15 7.27 18.96
C LEU A 163 3.52 8.77 18.83
N GLU A 164 4.79 9.13 19.01
CA GLU A 164 5.19 10.52 18.79
C GLU A 164 4.79 10.96 17.39
N GLU A 165 4.04 12.06 17.31
CA GLU A 165 3.65 12.64 16.04
C GLU A 165 4.93 12.99 15.28
N TYR A 166 5.07 12.46 14.08
CA TYR A 166 6.14 12.86 13.17
C TYR A 166 5.86 14.30 12.74
N ASP A 167 6.70 15.23 13.22
CA ASP A 167 6.66 16.60 12.75
C ASP A 167 7.27 16.65 11.34
N ASP A 168 6.45 16.80 10.30
CA ASP A 168 6.86 16.90 8.90
C ASP A 168 7.86 18.07 8.64
N ASN A 169 8.20 18.85 9.66
CA ASN A 169 9.15 19.97 9.57
C ASN A 169 10.61 19.61 9.89
N GLU A 170 10.93 18.40 10.34
CA GLU A 170 12.32 17.96 10.37
C GLU A 170 12.75 17.56 8.94
N SER A 171 13.16 18.57 8.17
CA SER A 171 13.94 18.41 6.95
C SER A 171 15.12 17.50 7.28
N LEU A 172 15.18 16.35 6.61
CA LEU A 172 16.40 15.54 6.55
C LEU A 172 17.51 16.49 6.08
N ASP A 173 18.41 16.88 6.99
CA ASP A 173 19.65 17.52 6.63
C ASP A 173 20.32 16.63 5.57
N GLU A 174 20.43 17.16 4.36
CA GLU A 174 21.21 16.55 3.29
C GLU A 174 22.64 16.45 3.82
N GLY A 175 23.00 15.26 4.29
CA GLY A 175 24.36 14.97 4.71
C GLY A 175 25.30 15.28 3.56
N GLU A 176 26.16 16.26 3.74
CA GLU A 176 27.28 16.56 2.87
C GLU A 176 28.08 15.27 2.60
N LEU A 177 28.02 14.80 1.36
CA LEU A 177 28.94 13.78 0.87
C LEU A 177 30.34 14.40 0.81
N GLU A 178 31.12 14.25 1.89
CA GLU A 178 32.56 14.47 1.81
C GLU A 178 33.15 13.40 0.89
N MET A 179 33.53 13.83 -0.32
CA MET A 179 34.36 13.04 -1.22
C MET A 179 35.78 12.97 -0.69
N PHE A 180 36.25 11.77 -0.43
CA PHE A 180 37.65 11.42 -0.34
C PHE A 180 38.10 10.69 -1.61
#